data_9734fe99a1d02c28d393cd127c3a619b
#
_entry.id   9734fe99a1d02c28d393cd127c3a619b
#
_cell.length_a   1.000
_cell.length_b   1.000
_cell.length_c   1.000
_cell.angle_alpha   90.00
_cell.angle_beta   90.00
_cell.angle_gamma   90.00
#
_symmetry.space_group_name_H-M   'P 1'
#
loop_
_entity.id
_entity.type
_entity.pdbx_description
1 polymer ?
#
loop_
_entity_poly.entity_id
_entity_poly.type
_entity_poly.pdbx_seq_one_letter_code
_entity_poly.pdbx_strand_id
1 'polypeptide(L)'
;MPDILNDPLAAHEALIQFLHRVPVGMVQIALDGSVEMMNPMAVNLLLPVSGGMGLDNLFEALDPLAPQLRALCGAVTGPYGLVCEGLRLTLAPPLAAPRSAGAPEVLSLSVMKLDAGRLMAVLSDVTLEVQREQRVLDLAARTDSLTKIPNRSAVHERIAHALALARVRSQSRSTCRAADGAGFAVLFMNCDRFNLINDSLGHAAGDAVLNLVAQRLRAELRTRNRTHPGTGSGPVAARNGGDEFIVFLDDLSQPDDVLAVARRLLVALDKPYAIDDHQVHCSVSMGIVMQAQAGADADAVLRDARTAMVEAKRAGGASSVVFEPAMQARAARRGELEVDLRQAIAQHEFFVVYQPIVNLQPPDADATDATNAASTRPCAGVCSDATGCAGVEALVRWQHPVRGLVSPLEFIGAAEEFGLIGAIGEFVLATACQQFAQWQRELGAGAPRLVAVNLSRAQLGQPGLVEFVRNTLHAAGMTGAQLQLEVTESLAAQDEAVQAQRRELKTLGLTVALDDFGTGYSSLSSLQALAVDTLKIDRSFVSQADLSPHHHVLIQATILVANSLGMATVAEGIETEAQAAVVRRLGCLKGQGYLFSRPLLAADLPGWLAAQGAPAQPA
;
A
#
# COMPACT_ATOMS: atom_id res chain seq x y z
N MET A 1 -2.36 -57.89 -50.23
CA MET A 1 -3.00 -56.69 -50.85
C MET A 1 -2.37 -56.44 -52.22
N PRO A 2 -2.66 -57.21 -53.25
CA PRO A 2 -2.24 -56.80 -54.59
C PRO A 2 -3.28 -56.89 -55.67
N ASP A 3 -4.56 -57.07 -55.49
CA ASP A 3 -5.46 -57.24 -56.63
C ASP A 3 -6.65 -56.23 -56.78
N ILE A 4 -6.72 -55.23 -55.93
CA ILE A 4 -7.82 -54.21 -55.98
C ILE A 4 -7.53 -53.14 -57.04
N LEU A 5 -6.34 -52.96 -57.54
CA LEU A 5 -5.99 -51.92 -58.52
C LEU A 5 -6.27 -52.31 -59.99
N ASN A 6 -6.62 -53.57 -60.29
CA ASN A 6 -6.86 -54.04 -61.64
C ASN A 6 -8.35 -54.23 -62.00
N ASP A 7 -9.27 -54.08 -61.03
CA ASP A 7 -10.71 -54.13 -61.34
C ASP A 7 -11.29 -52.70 -61.17
N PRO A 8 -11.67 -52.03 -62.26
CA PRO A 8 -12.23 -50.68 -62.24
C PRO A 8 -13.50 -50.58 -61.42
N LEU A 9 -14.31 -51.65 -61.33
CA LEU A 9 -15.53 -51.68 -60.52
C LEU A 9 -15.21 -51.75 -59.00
N ALA A 10 -14.26 -52.60 -58.63
CA ALA A 10 -13.85 -52.70 -57.24
C ALA A 10 -13.15 -51.41 -56.73
N ALA A 11 -12.33 -50.76 -57.57
CA ALA A 11 -11.73 -49.46 -57.26
C ALA A 11 -12.79 -48.35 -57.13
N HIS A 12 -13.81 -48.37 -57.95
CA HIS A 12 -14.92 -47.44 -57.88
C HIS A 12 -15.77 -47.63 -56.61
N GLU A 13 -16.07 -48.86 -56.25
CA GLU A 13 -16.78 -49.19 -55.00
C GLU A 13 -15.99 -48.80 -53.78
N ALA A 14 -14.67 -49.03 -53.74
CA ALA A 14 -13.78 -48.63 -52.67
C ALA A 14 -13.75 -47.09 -52.51
N LEU A 15 -13.72 -46.34 -53.61
CA LEU A 15 -13.76 -44.87 -53.59
C LEU A 15 -15.10 -44.35 -53.04
N ILE A 16 -16.23 -44.93 -53.46
CA ILE A 16 -17.56 -44.58 -52.93
C ILE A 16 -17.60 -44.87 -51.42
N GLN A 17 -17.15 -46.02 -50.97
CA GLN A 17 -17.09 -46.36 -49.55
C GLN A 17 -16.20 -45.40 -48.76
N PHE A 18 -15.06 -45.00 -49.33
CA PHE A 18 -14.15 -44.02 -48.73
C PHE A 18 -14.89 -42.67 -48.58
N LEU A 19 -15.49 -42.13 -49.64
CA LEU A 19 -16.23 -40.85 -49.61
C LEU A 19 -17.40 -40.86 -48.59
N HIS A 20 -18.04 -42.02 -48.40
CA HIS A 20 -19.11 -42.17 -47.40
C HIS A 20 -18.64 -42.19 -45.96
N ARG A 21 -17.37 -42.60 -45.72
CA ARG A 21 -16.80 -42.73 -44.34
C ARG A 21 -15.89 -41.57 -43.92
N VAL A 22 -15.55 -40.67 -44.83
CA VAL A 22 -14.72 -39.51 -44.53
C VAL A 22 -15.47 -38.57 -43.58
N PRO A 23 -14.87 -38.15 -42.44
CA PRO A 23 -15.53 -37.30 -41.42
C PRO A 23 -15.61 -35.83 -41.82
N VAL A 24 -15.55 -35.48 -43.09
CA VAL A 24 -15.71 -34.15 -43.64
C VAL A 24 -16.80 -34.13 -44.70
N GLY A 25 -17.59 -33.08 -44.74
CA GLY A 25 -18.57 -32.86 -45.77
C GLY A 25 -17.87 -32.44 -47.06
N MET A 26 -18.16 -33.13 -48.15
CA MET A 26 -17.63 -32.81 -49.49
C MET A 26 -18.79 -32.54 -50.43
N VAL A 27 -18.76 -31.41 -51.13
CA VAL A 27 -19.79 -31.00 -52.10
C VAL A 27 -19.11 -30.53 -53.34
N GLN A 28 -19.41 -31.20 -54.47
CA GLN A 28 -19.01 -30.73 -55.79
C GLN A 28 -20.17 -29.88 -56.37
N ILE A 29 -19.82 -28.68 -56.81
CA ILE A 29 -20.78 -27.73 -57.38
C ILE A 29 -20.29 -27.20 -58.71
N ALA A 30 -21.23 -26.83 -59.59
CA ALA A 30 -20.94 -26.05 -60.77
C ALA A 30 -20.62 -24.57 -60.41
N LEU A 31 -20.14 -23.78 -61.34
CA LEU A 31 -19.79 -22.37 -61.13
C LEU A 31 -20.98 -21.48 -60.70
N ASP A 32 -22.20 -21.87 -61.02
CA ASP A 32 -23.43 -21.19 -60.61
C ASP A 32 -23.87 -21.58 -59.17
N GLY A 33 -23.18 -22.55 -58.55
CA GLY A 33 -23.46 -23.06 -57.20
C GLY A 33 -24.39 -24.28 -57.20
N SER A 34 -24.87 -24.75 -58.35
CA SER A 34 -25.72 -25.96 -58.44
C SER A 34 -24.93 -27.17 -57.97
N VAL A 35 -25.54 -28.00 -57.12
CA VAL A 35 -24.90 -29.17 -56.50
C VAL A 35 -24.96 -30.34 -57.45
N GLU A 36 -23.79 -30.82 -57.84
CA GLU A 36 -23.64 -32.01 -58.69
C GLU A 36 -23.50 -33.31 -57.87
N MET A 37 -22.77 -33.25 -56.78
CA MET A 37 -22.52 -34.40 -55.91
C MET A 37 -22.23 -33.93 -54.48
N MET A 38 -22.69 -34.66 -53.48
CA MET A 38 -22.34 -34.48 -52.10
C MET A 38 -22.25 -35.82 -51.34
N ASN A 39 -21.39 -35.91 -50.36
CA ASN A 39 -21.32 -37.07 -49.50
C ASN A 39 -22.32 -36.95 -48.32
N PRO A 40 -22.64 -38.07 -47.61
CA PRO A 40 -23.61 -38.06 -46.52
C PRO A 40 -23.25 -37.12 -45.38
N MET A 41 -21.93 -36.88 -45.12
CA MET A 41 -21.49 -35.95 -44.11
C MET A 41 -21.84 -34.52 -44.48
N ALA A 42 -21.68 -34.13 -45.74
CA ALA A 42 -22.09 -32.80 -46.21
C ALA A 42 -23.60 -32.57 -46.01
N VAL A 43 -24.42 -33.57 -46.30
CA VAL A 43 -25.85 -33.50 -46.05
C VAL A 43 -26.15 -33.23 -44.57
N ASN A 44 -25.52 -33.98 -43.67
CA ASN A 44 -25.71 -33.83 -42.23
C ASN A 44 -25.27 -32.45 -41.70
N LEU A 45 -24.17 -31.91 -42.23
CA LEU A 45 -23.64 -30.61 -41.80
C LEU A 45 -24.46 -29.44 -42.37
N LEU A 46 -25.01 -29.56 -43.58
CA LEU A 46 -25.77 -28.52 -44.27
C LEU A 46 -27.29 -28.56 -43.97
N LEU A 47 -27.82 -29.68 -43.49
CA LEU A 47 -29.23 -29.83 -43.17
C LEU A 47 -29.74 -28.76 -42.17
N PRO A 48 -29.01 -28.42 -41.11
CA PRO A 48 -29.39 -27.35 -40.19
C PRO A 48 -29.41 -25.95 -40.84
N VAL A 49 -28.63 -25.75 -41.91
CA VAL A 49 -28.48 -24.47 -42.62
C VAL A 49 -29.62 -24.26 -43.62
N SER A 50 -30.01 -25.33 -44.31
CA SER A 50 -31.04 -25.27 -45.38
C SER A 50 -32.46 -25.07 -44.86
N GLY A 51 -32.69 -25.11 -43.52
CA GLY A 51 -34.06 -24.98 -42.97
C GLY A 51 -35.04 -26.06 -43.42
N GLY A 52 -34.54 -27.19 -43.92
CA GLY A 52 -35.34 -28.30 -44.46
C GLY A 52 -35.73 -28.13 -45.92
N MET A 53 -35.25 -27.11 -46.63
CA MET A 53 -35.35 -27.00 -48.08
C MET A 53 -34.26 -27.86 -48.75
N GLY A 54 -34.45 -28.27 -49.98
CA GLY A 54 -33.45 -29.04 -50.74
C GLY A 54 -32.12 -28.28 -50.85
N LEU A 55 -31.02 -29.05 -50.91
CA LEU A 55 -29.67 -28.50 -51.10
C LEU A 55 -29.29 -28.50 -52.58
N ASP A 56 -30.11 -27.84 -53.41
CA ASP A 56 -29.90 -27.83 -54.85
C ASP A 56 -28.84 -26.82 -55.30
N ASN A 57 -28.65 -25.76 -54.50
CA ASN A 57 -27.63 -24.75 -54.77
C ASN A 57 -26.92 -24.37 -53.46
N LEU A 58 -25.59 -24.58 -53.40
CA LEU A 58 -24.77 -24.32 -52.22
C LEU A 58 -24.62 -22.82 -51.90
N PHE A 59 -24.58 -21.98 -52.95
CA PHE A 59 -24.46 -20.54 -52.73
C PHE A 59 -25.74 -19.97 -52.12
N GLU A 60 -26.91 -20.42 -52.55
CA GLU A 60 -28.19 -20.01 -51.96
C GLU A 60 -28.34 -20.49 -50.51
N ALA A 61 -27.93 -21.72 -50.24
CA ALA A 61 -27.97 -22.29 -48.90
C ALA A 61 -27.04 -21.56 -47.91
N LEU A 62 -25.90 -21.09 -48.38
CA LEU A 62 -24.89 -20.42 -47.55
C LEU A 62 -24.95 -18.88 -47.61
N ASP A 63 -25.80 -18.28 -48.44
CA ASP A 63 -25.91 -16.80 -48.58
C ASP A 63 -26.14 -16.08 -47.26
N PRO A 64 -27.00 -16.56 -46.33
CA PRO A 64 -27.15 -15.92 -45.01
C PRO A 64 -25.92 -15.94 -44.14
N LEU A 65 -24.98 -16.87 -44.36
CA LEU A 65 -23.79 -17.10 -43.53
C LEU A 65 -22.50 -16.59 -44.19
N ALA A 66 -22.46 -16.62 -45.51
CA ALA A 66 -21.29 -16.23 -46.30
C ALA A 66 -21.69 -15.55 -47.62
N PRO A 67 -22.33 -14.37 -47.62
CA PRO A 67 -22.78 -13.68 -48.81
C PRO A 67 -21.65 -13.38 -49.81
N GLN A 68 -20.39 -13.28 -49.34
CA GLN A 68 -19.20 -13.04 -50.16
C GLN A 68 -18.75 -14.27 -50.94
N LEU A 69 -19.24 -15.47 -50.66
CA LEU A 69 -18.74 -16.73 -51.23
C LEU A 69 -18.79 -16.75 -52.75
N ARG A 70 -19.91 -16.32 -53.34
CA ARG A 70 -20.11 -16.24 -54.78
C ARG A 70 -19.09 -15.29 -55.45
N ALA A 71 -18.85 -14.15 -54.85
CA ALA A 71 -17.85 -13.19 -55.35
C ALA A 71 -16.43 -13.74 -55.27
N LEU A 72 -16.06 -14.45 -54.16
CA LEU A 72 -14.79 -15.11 -54.01
C LEU A 72 -14.55 -16.18 -55.09
N CYS A 73 -15.57 -16.98 -55.39
CA CYS A 73 -15.47 -17.98 -56.44
C CYS A 73 -15.30 -17.35 -57.84
N GLY A 74 -15.94 -16.21 -58.10
CA GLY A 74 -15.80 -15.48 -59.35
C GLY A 74 -14.45 -14.75 -59.54
N ALA A 75 -13.76 -14.44 -58.46
CA ALA A 75 -12.46 -13.77 -58.50
C ALA A 75 -11.31 -14.68 -58.97
N VAL A 76 -11.45 -16.00 -58.88
CA VAL A 76 -10.41 -16.96 -59.28
C VAL A 76 -10.51 -17.22 -60.80
N THR A 77 -9.67 -16.57 -61.59
CA THR A 77 -9.64 -16.65 -63.05
C THR A 77 -8.95 -17.89 -63.62
N GLY A 78 -8.10 -18.55 -62.83
CA GLY A 78 -7.42 -19.81 -63.25
C GLY A 78 -8.34 -21.01 -63.35
N PRO A 79 -8.00 -22.04 -64.14
CA PRO A 79 -8.78 -23.28 -64.20
C PRO A 79 -8.69 -24.13 -62.93
N TYR A 80 -7.70 -23.91 -62.09
CA TYR A 80 -7.48 -24.57 -60.80
C TYR A 80 -7.10 -23.50 -59.74
N GLY A 81 -7.41 -23.76 -58.51
CA GLY A 81 -6.93 -22.90 -57.42
C GLY A 81 -7.79 -22.94 -56.17
N LEU A 82 -7.20 -22.51 -55.07
CA LEU A 82 -7.91 -22.31 -53.79
C LEU A 82 -8.71 -21.02 -53.87
N VAL A 83 -10.01 -21.10 -53.60
CA VAL A 83 -10.93 -19.94 -53.54
C VAL A 83 -10.93 -19.33 -52.15
N CYS A 84 -11.15 -20.17 -51.14
CA CYS A 84 -11.05 -19.80 -49.73
C CYS A 84 -10.69 -21.03 -48.92
N GLU A 85 -9.99 -20.80 -47.79
CA GLU A 85 -9.61 -21.83 -46.86
C GLU A 85 -10.08 -21.48 -45.45
N GLY A 86 -10.73 -22.43 -44.75
CA GLY A 86 -11.09 -22.30 -43.36
C GLY A 86 -12.09 -21.20 -43.04
N LEU A 87 -12.93 -20.80 -43.97
CA LEU A 87 -13.97 -19.78 -43.73
C LEU A 87 -14.94 -20.28 -42.64
N ARG A 88 -14.97 -19.59 -41.49
CA ARG A 88 -15.82 -19.97 -40.36
C ARG A 88 -17.24 -19.48 -40.57
N LEU A 89 -18.21 -20.41 -40.54
CA LEU A 89 -19.63 -20.16 -40.65
C LEU A 89 -20.30 -20.43 -39.31
N THR A 90 -20.82 -19.38 -38.67
CA THR A 90 -21.53 -19.50 -37.37
C THR A 90 -23.01 -19.77 -37.64
N LEU A 91 -23.52 -20.90 -37.18
CA LEU A 91 -24.89 -21.29 -37.34
C LEU A 91 -25.77 -20.63 -36.29
N ALA A 92 -26.72 -19.80 -36.72
CA ALA A 92 -27.68 -19.18 -35.80
C ALA A 92 -28.56 -20.26 -35.14
N PRO A 93 -28.91 -20.12 -33.84
CA PRO A 93 -29.83 -21.05 -33.20
C PRO A 93 -31.21 -20.99 -33.89
N PRO A 94 -31.85 -22.14 -34.14
CA PRO A 94 -33.21 -22.16 -34.70
C PRO A 94 -34.18 -21.45 -33.76
N LEU A 95 -34.99 -20.54 -34.28
CA LEU A 95 -35.96 -19.72 -33.54
C LEU A 95 -37.06 -20.51 -32.80
N ALA A 96 -37.24 -21.81 -33.07
CA ALA A 96 -38.42 -22.55 -32.64
C ALA A 96 -38.17 -23.92 -31.96
N ALA A 97 -36.93 -24.38 -31.81
CA ALA A 97 -36.68 -25.67 -31.15
C ALA A 97 -35.36 -25.65 -30.37
N PRO A 98 -35.26 -26.32 -29.18
CA PRO A 98 -33.96 -26.51 -28.51
C PRO A 98 -33.06 -27.35 -29.42
N ARG A 99 -31.81 -26.93 -29.57
CA ARG A 99 -30.81 -27.72 -30.31
C ARG A 99 -30.69 -29.11 -29.72
N SER A 100 -30.63 -30.12 -30.56
CA SER A 100 -30.25 -31.45 -30.10
C SER A 100 -28.80 -31.43 -29.63
N ALA A 101 -28.51 -32.11 -28.54
CA ALA A 101 -27.16 -32.23 -28.03
C ALA A 101 -26.22 -32.79 -29.11
N GLY A 102 -25.19 -32.03 -29.51
CA GLY A 102 -24.24 -32.43 -30.55
C GLY A 102 -24.47 -31.84 -31.94
N ALA A 103 -25.43 -30.91 -32.11
CA ALA A 103 -25.56 -30.18 -33.37
C ALA A 103 -24.37 -29.20 -33.56
N PRO A 104 -23.84 -29.07 -34.81
CA PRO A 104 -22.73 -28.16 -35.08
C PRO A 104 -23.15 -26.70 -34.86
N GLU A 105 -22.27 -25.91 -34.28
CA GLU A 105 -22.46 -24.45 -34.08
C GLU A 105 -21.58 -23.64 -35.02
N VAL A 106 -20.41 -24.16 -35.36
CA VAL A 106 -19.45 -23.51 -36.24
C VAL A 106 -18.94 -24.52 -37.25
N LEU A 107 -19.14 -24.22 -38.53
CA LEU A 107 -18.57 -25.00 -39.64
C LEU A 107 -17.36 -24.27 -40.22
N SER A 108 -16.35 -25.01 -40.64
CA SER A 108 -15.24 -24.53 -41.46
C SER A 108 -15.54 -24.91 -42.91
N LEU A 109 -15.49 -23.93 -43.81
CA LEU A 109 -15.69 -24.11 -45.25
C LEU A 109 -14.41 -23.77 -46.01
N SER A 110 -13.94 -24.72 -46.81
CA SER A 110 -12.87 -24.47 -47.78
C SER A 110 -13.42 -24.77 -49.18
N VAL A 111 -13.16 -23.90 -50.13
CA VAL A 111 -13.60 -24.06 -51.52
C VAL A 111 -12.38 -23.98 -52.44
N MET A 112 -12.31 -24.94 -53.36
CA MET A 112 -11.26 -25.01 -54.38
C MET A 112 -11.89 -25.21 -55.77
N LYS A 113 -11.26 -24.68 -56.80
CA LYS A 113 -11.62 -24.86 -58.18
C LYS A 113 -10.97 -26.13 -58.70
N LEU A 114 -11.78 -27.10 -59.19
CA LEU A 114 -11.31 -28.40 -59.71
C LEU A 114 -10.95 -28.31 -61.18
N ASP A 115 -11.70 -27.58 -61.95
CA ASP A 115 -11.48 -27.33 -63.37
C ASP A 115 -12.24 -26.03 -63.80
N ALA A 116 -12.31 -25.79 -65.11
CA ALA A 116 -12.92 -24.61 -65.67
C ALA A 116 -14.43 -24.47 -65.36
N GLY A 117 -15.13 -25.53 -64.95
CA GLY A 117 -16.58 -25.56 -64.72
C GLY A 117 -17.01 -25.97 -63.32
N ARG A 118 -16.10 -26.50 -62.49
CA ARG A 118 -16.48 -27.16 -61.24
C ARG A 118 -15.64 -26.67 -60.04
N LEU A 119 -16.31 -26.62 -58.89
CA LEU A 119 -15.76 -26.30 -57.60
C LEU A 119 -15.96 -27.45 -56.60
N MET A 120 -15.03 -27.63 -55.66
CA MET A 120 -15.19 -28.52 -54.53
C MET A 120 -15.26 -27.71 -53.25
N ALA A 121 -16.34 -27.86 -52.52
CA ALA A 121 -16.47 -27.34 -51.16
C ALA A 121 -16.24 -28.46 -50.15
N VAL A 122 -15.42 -28.19 -49.16
CA VAL A 122 -15.12 -29.08 -48.04
C VAL A 122 -15.59 -28.41 -46.74
N LEU A 123 -16.43 -29.12 -45.98
CA LEU A 123 -17.00 -28.64 -44.73
C LEU A 123 -16.55 -29.54 -43.57
N SER A 124 -16.24 -28.94 -42.45
CA SER A 124 -15.97 -29.67 -41.21
C SER A 124 -16.60 -28.97 -40.01
N ASP A 125 -17.04 -29.75 -39.03
CA ASP A 125 -17.50 -29.21 -37.75
C ASP A 125 -16.28 -28.84 -36.89
N VAL A 126 -16.13 -27.56 -36.63
CA VAL A 126 -15.05 -27.00 -35.82
C VAL A 126 -15.56 -26.42 -34.50
N THR A 127 -16.80 -26.74 -34.11
CA THR A 127 -17.46 -26.26 -32.89
C THR A 127 -16.61 -26.47 -31.64
N LEU A 128 -16.11 -27.68 -31.46
CA LEU A 128 -15.26 -28.01 -30.28
C LEU A 128 -13.92 -27.29 -30.28
N GLU A 129 -13.32 -27.06 -31.44
CA GLU A 129 -12.05 -26.32 -31.55
C GLU A 129 -12.26 -24.84 -31.19
N VAL A 130 -13.28 -24.21 -31.78
CA VAL A 130 -13.61 -22.82 -31.49
C VAL A 130 -13.98 -22.63 -30.02
N GLN A 131 -14.78 -23.56 -29.45
CA GLN A 131 -15.11 -23.51 -28.03
C GLN A 131 -13.88 -23.70 -27.13
N ARG A 132 -12.91 -24.52 -27.52
CA ARG A 132 -11.63 -24.67 -26.80
C ARG A 132 -10.79 -23.41 -26.90
N GLU A 133 -10.62 -22.85 -28.10
CA GLU A 133 -9.93 -21.59 -28.30
C GLU A 133 -10.55 -20.49 -27.41
N GLN A 134 -11.88 -20.35 -27.45
CA GLN A 134 -12.60 -19.37 -26.66
C GLN A 134 -12.39 -19.58 -25.14
N ARG A 135 -12.48 -20.82 -24.66
CA ARG A 135 -12.20 -21.14 -23.26
C ARG A 135 -10.78 -20.81 -22.83
N VAL A 136 -9.79 -21.05 -23.70
CA VAL A 136 -8.38 -20.70 -23.43
C VAL A 136 -8.23 -19.19 -23.36
N LEU A 137 -8.85 -18.44 -24.27
CA LEU A 137 -8.82 -16.98 -24.28
C LEU A 137 -9.53 -16.41 -23.02
N ASP A 138 -10.70 -16.93 -22.68
CA ASP A 138 -11.45 -16.52 -21.49
C ASP A 138 -10.67 -16.83 -20.21
N LEU A 139 -10.01 -17.99 -20.14
CA LEU A 139 -9.17 -18.34 -19.00
C LEU A 139 -7.93 -17.43 -18.90
N ALA A 140 -7.30 -17.14 -20.04
CA ALA A 140 -6.16 -16.22 -20.09
C ALA A 140 -6.57 -14.79 -19.72
N ALA A 141 -7.74 -14.32 -20.16
CA ALA A 141 -8.28 -13.01 -19.82
C ALA A 141 -8.64 -12.85 -18.34
N ARG A 142 -8.86 -13.95 -17.60
CA ARG A 142 -9.28 -13.98 -16.20
C ARG A 142 -8.20 -14.44 -15.23
N THR A 143 -7.00 -14.75 -15.70
CA THR A 143 -5.90 -15.30 -14.89
C THR A 143 -4.71 -14.36 -14.91
N ASP A 144 -4.06 -14.16 -13.76
CA ASP A 144 -2.80 -13.41 -13.66
C ASP A 144 -1.64 -14.21 -14.29
N SER A 145 -0.86 -13.56 -15.13
CA SER A 145 0.20 -14.21 -15.91
C SER A 145 1.35 -14.75 -15.07
N LEU A 146 1.68 -14.10 -13.94
CA LEU A 146 2.76 -14.49 -13.04
C LEU A 146 2.30 -15.59 -12.07
N THR A 147 1.28 -15.33 -11.28
CA THR A 147 0.90 -16.17 -10.14
C THR A 147 -0.10 -17.28 -10.47
N LYS A 148 -0.68 -17.26 -11.68
CA LYS A 148 -1.68 -18.23 -12.15
C LYS A 148 -2.93 -18.36 -11.25
N ILE A 149 -3.19 -17.36 -10.41
CA ILE A 149 -4.49 -17.19 -9.72
C ILE A 149 -5.39 -16.25 -10.53
N PRO A 150 -6.68 -16.14 -10.25
CA PRO A 150 -7.57 -15.15 -10.83
C PRO A 150 -6.96 -13.74 -10.81
N ASN A 151 -7.27 -12.96 -11.84
CA ASN A 151 -6.86 -11.56 -11.92
C ASN A 151 -7.96 -10.61 -11.39
N ARG A 152 -7.71 -9.30 -11.46
CA ARG A 152 -8.65 -8.25 -11.04
C ARG A 152 -10.02 -8.40 -11.68
N SER A 153 -10.10 -8.68 -13.00
CA SER A 153 -11.37 -8.77 -13.72
C SER A 153 -12.25 -9.90 -13.18
N ALA A 154 -11.65 -11.05 -12.90
CA ALA A 154 -12.36 -12.21 -12.37
C ALA A 154 -12.96 -11.94 -10.97
N VAL A 155 -12.22 -11.28 -10.07
CA VAL A 155 -12.75 -10.96 -8.74
C VAL A 155 -13.76 -9.81 -8.78
N HIS A 156 -13.59 -8.84 -9.67
CA HIS A 156 -14.54 -7.76 -9.88
C HIS A 156 -15.93 -8.27 -10.31
N GLU A 157 -15.98 -9.17 -11.30
CA GLU A 157 -17.23 -9.83 -11.71
C GLU A 157 -17.89 -10.59 -10.55
N ARG A 158 -17.07 -11.24 -9.72
CA ARG A 158 -17.55 -11.98 -8.57
C ARG A 158 -18.21 -11.08 -7.52
N ILE A 159 -17.57 -9.94 -7.23
CA ILE A 159 -18.11 -8.92 -6.31
C ILE A 159 -19.41 -8.34 -6.90
N ALA A 160 -19.43 -7.98 -8.19
CA ALA A 160 -20.61 -7.45 -8.84
C ALA A 160 -21.79 -8.41 -8.79
N HIS A 161 -21.56 -9.71 -9.03
CA HIS A 161 -22.57 -10.74 -8.92
C HIS A 161 -23.12 -10.88 -7.48
N ALA A 162 -22.22 -10.89 -6.47
CA ALA A 162 -22.62 -10.96 -5.07
C ALA A 162 -23.46 -9.76 -4.63
N LEU A 163 -23.09 -8.54 -5.07
CA LEU A 163 -23.87 -7.32 -4.84
C LEU A 163 -25.28 -7.40 -5.48
N ALA A 164 -25.37 -7.91 -6.71
CA ALA A 164 -26.67 -8.09 -7.38
C ALA A 164 -27.55 -9.06 -6.60
N LEU A 165 -27.01 -10.19 -6.16
CA LEU A 165 -27.75 -11.16 -5.35
C LEU A 165 -28.18 -10.57 -3.99
N ALA A 166 -27.31 -9.78 -3.34
CA ALA A 166 -27.64 -9.12 -2.08
C ALA A 166 -28.80 -8.13 -2.24
N ARG A 167 -28.84 -7.37 -3.34
CA ARG A 167 -29.96 -6.45 -3.67
C ARG A 167 -31.27 -7.18 -3.89
N VAL A 168 -31.28 -8.27 -4.65
CA VAL A 168 -32.48 -9.09 -4.88
C VAL A 168 -33.01 -9.65 -3.55
N ARG A 169 -32.12 -10.17 -2.71
CA ARG A 169 -32.47 -10.68 -1.37
C ARG A 169 -33.05 -9.61 -0.46
N SER A 170 -32.51 -8.38 -0.48
CA SER A 170 -33.01 -7.26 0.34
C SER A 170 -34.42 -6.82 -0.09
N GLN A 171 -34.72 -6.84 -1.39
CA GLN A 171 -36.04 -6.49 -1.94
C GLN A 171 -37.11 -7.56 -1.62
N SER A 172 -36.70 -8.84 -1.55
CA SER A 172 -37.62 -9.94 -1.26
C SER A 172 -37.96 -10.10 0.23
N ARG A 173 -37.24 -9.40 1.14
CA ARG A 173 -37.38 -9.52 2.61
C ARG A 173 -38.58 -8.82 3.22
N SER A 174 -39.47 -8.21 2.44
CA SER A 174 -40.67 -7.55 3.02
C SER A 174 -41.73 -8.51 3.59
N THR A 175 -41.61 -9.83 3.44
CA THR A 175 -42.64 -10.80 3.78
C THR A 175 -42.19 -12.01 4.63
N CYS A 176 -40.90 -12.25 4.90
CA CYS A 176 -40.48 -13.39 5.73
C CYS A 176 -39.40 -13.02 6.73
N ARG A 177 -39.62 -13.39 8.00
CA ARG A 177 -38.68 -13.29 9.13
C ARG A 177 -37.42 -14.09 8.85
N ALA A 178 -36.28 -13.45 9.04
CA ALA A 178 -34.96 -14.00 9.36
C ALA A 178 -34.67 -15.46 8.93
N ALA A 179 -34.22 -15.63 7.70
CA ALA A 179 -33.24 -16.67 7.40
C ALA A 179 -31.89 -15.97 7.25
N ASP A 180 -30.91 -16.36 8.07
CA ASP A 180 -29.53 -15.87 8.03
C ASP A 180 -28.98 -16.08 6.63
N GLY A 181 -29.06 -15.04 5.81
CA GLY A 181 -28.57 -15.08 4.44
C GLY A 181 -27.06 -14.92 4.47
N ALA A 182 -26.37 -15.89 3.93
CA ALA A 182 -24.94 -15.88 3.74
C ALA A 182 -24.47 -14.53 3.17
N GLY A 183 -23.66 -13.84 3.95
CA GLY A 183 -23.02 -12.58 3.56
C GLY A 183 -21.77 -12.82 2.71
N PHE A 184 -21.19 -11.74 2.18
CA PHE A 184 -19.87 -11.79 1.57
C PHE A 184 -18.92 -10.78 2.24
N ALA A 185 -17.63 -10.98 2.07
CA ALA A 185 -16.60 -10.02 2.44
C ALA A 185 -15.50 -9.96 1.36
N VAL A 186 -14.88 -8.79 1.26
CA VAL A 186 -13.73 -8.54 0.39
C VAL A 186 -12.56 -8.13 1.27
N LEU A 187 -11.43 -8.81 1.12
CA LEU A 187 -10.18 -8.52 1.80
C LEU A 187 -9.19 -8.02 0.73
N PHE A 188 -8.73 -6.79 0.86
CA PHE A 188 -7.71 -6.22 0.00
C PHE A 188 -6.38 -6.23 0.74
N MET A 189 -5.35 -6.80 0.14
CA MET A 189 -4.05 -7.03 0.79
C MET A 189 -2.93 -6.44 -0.05
N ASN A 190 -1.88 -5.97 0.64
CA ASN A 190 -0.64 -5.54 0.02
C ASN A 190 0.55 -6.09 0.83
N CYS A 191 1.60 -6.51 0.13
CA CYS A 191 2.83 -6.97 0.75
C CYS A 191 3.62 -5.79 1.34
N ASP A 192 3.90 -5.84 2.64
CA ASP A 192 4.62 -4.76 3.31
C ASP A 192 6.08 -4.73 2.87
N ARG A 193 6.60 -3.53 2.57
CA ARG A 193 7.98 -3.28 2.16
C ARG A 193 8.46 -4.11 0.96
N PHE A 194 7.57 -4.50 0.07
CA PHE A 194 7.89 -5.33 -1.09
C PHE A 194 8.97 -4.71 -2.00
N ASN A 195 8.98 -3.37 -2.13
CA ASN A 195 10.02 -2.66 -2.89
C ASN A 195 11.43 -2.93 -2.33
N LEU A 196 11.58 -3.02 -1.01
CA LEU A 196 12.87 -3.33 -0.39
C LEU A 196 13.39 -4.72 -0.80
N ILE A 197 12.50 -5.69 -1.00
CA ILE A 197 12.87 -7.03 -1.49
C ILE A 197 13.37 -6.93 -2.93
N ASN A 198 12.66 -6.18 -3.78
CA ASN A 198 13.09 -5.94 -5.16
C ASN A 198 14.44 -5.20 -5.25
N ASP A 199 14.63 -4.19 -4.42
CA ASP A 199 15.84 -3.38 -4.40
C ASP A 199 17.06 -4.16 -3.89
N SER A 200 16.83 -5.07 -2.92
CA SER A 200 17.91 -5.84 -2.28
C SER A 200 18.27 -7.13 -3.02
N LEU A 201 17.27 -7.85 -3.57
CA LEU A 201 17.43 -9.20 -4.13
C LEU A 201 17.06 -9.28 -5.63
N GLY A 202 16.59 -8.18 -6.20
CA GLY A 202 16.18 -8.10 -7.60
C GLY A 202 14.74 -8.56 -7.85
N HIS A 203 14.19 -8.17 -9.01
CA HIS A 203 12.80 -8.44 -9.39
C HIS A 203 12.46 -9.94 -9.50
N ALA A 204 13.43 -10.79 -9.85
CA ALA A 204 13.19 -12.23 -9.91
C ALA A 204 12.86 -12.84 -8.54
N ALA A 205 13.53 -12.35 -7.47
CA ALA A 205 13.23 -12.76 -6.11
C ALA A 205 11.84 -12.24 -5.67
N GLY A 206 11.49 -10.99 -6.04
CA GLY A 206 10.16 -10.45 -5.81
C GLY A 206 9.06 -11.27 -6.48
N ASP A 207 9.25 -11.65 -7.74
CA ASP A 207 8.31 -12.52 -8.47
C ASP A 207 8.15 -13.89 -7.81
N ALA A 208 9.24 -14.47 -7.29
CA ALA A 208 9.19 -15.72 -6.53
C ALA A 208 8.39 -15.57 -5.23
N VAL A 209 8.58 -14.46 -4.48
CA VAL A 209 7.77 -14.14 -3.28
C VAL A 209 6.30 -14.05 -3.63
N LEU A 210 5.91 -13.30 -4.69
CA LEU A 210 4.51 -13.16 -5.11
C LEU A 210 3.88 -14.51 -5.49
N ASN A 211 4.63 -15.40 -6.15
CA ASN A 211 4.17 -16.75 -6.45
C ASN A 211 3.90 -17.57 -5.17
N LEU A 212 4.80 -17.49 -4.18
CA LEU A 212 4.65 -18.18 -2.90
C LEU A 212 3.49 -17.61 -2.08
N VAL A 213 3.29 -16.28 -2.08
CA VAL A 213 2.12 -15.62 -1.48
C VAL A 213 0.84 -16.18 -2.10
N ALA A 214 0.74 -16.23 -3.42
CA ALA A 214 -0.42 -16.78 -4.13
C ALA A 214 -0.68 -18.26 -3.77
N GLN A 215 0.37 -19.08 -3.66
CA GLN A 215 0.27 -20.48 -3.26
C GLN A 215 -0.26 -20.62 -1.83
N ARG A 216 0.27 -19.84 -0.87
CA ARG A 216 -0.20 -19.85 0.53
C ARG A 216 -1.65 -19.40 0.63
N LEU A 217 -2.05 -18.33 -0.08
CA LEU A 217 -3.43 -17.89 -0.15
C LEU A 217 -4.37 -19.01 -0.63
N ARG A 218 -4.00 -19.68 -1.73
CA ARG A 218 -4.80 -20.81 -2.26
C ARG A 218 -4.90 -21.99 -1.29
N ALA A 219 -3.82 -22.31 -0.59
CA ALA A 219 -3.79 -23.40 0.37
C ALA A 219 -4.73 -23.13 1.56
N GLU A 220 -4.64 -21.92 2.13
CA GLU A 220 -5.47 -21.51 3.26
C GLU A 220 -6.97 -21.42 2.93
N LEU A 221 -7.32 -20.95 1.73
CA LEU A 221 -8.71 -20.85 1.30
C LEU A 221 -9.32 -22.20 0.94
N ARG A 222 -8.55 -23.17 0.44
CA ARG A 222 -9.02 -24.54 0.17
C ARG A 222 -9.44 -25.28 1.44
N THR A 223 -8.80 -25.02 2.55
CA THR A 223 -9.13 -25.63 3.85
C THR A 223 -10.56 -25.30 4.26
N ARG A 224 -11.04 -24.08 3.99
CA ARG A 224 -12.41 -23.65 4.26
C ARG A 224 -13.44 -24.38 3.40
N ASN A 225 -13.18 -24.57 2.11
CA ASN A 225 -14.09 -25.29 1.20
C ASN A 225 -14.35 -26.74 1.62
N ARG A 226 -13.40 -27.37 2.34
CA ARG A 226 -13.53 -28.75 2.83
C ARG A 226 -14.39 -28.84 4.08
N THR A 227 -14.48 -27.78 4.88
CA THR A 227 -15.26 -27.74 6.13
C THR A 227 -16.69 -27.25 5.92
N HIS A 228 -16.97 -26.52 4.82
CA HIS A 228 -18.29 -25.99 4.48
C HIS A 228 -18.57 -26.25 3.00
N PRO A 229 -19.02 -27.47 2.61
CA PRO A 229 -19.43 -27.76 1.23
C PRO A 229 -20.79 -27.10 0.96
N GLY A 230 -20.80 -25.78 0.78
CA GLY A 230 -21.96 -25.03 0.34
C GLY A 230 -22.13 -25.08 -1.18
N THR A 231 -23.33 -24.80 -1.66
CA THR A 231 -23.74 -24.79 -3.07
C THR A 231 -23.21 -23.61 -3.86
N GLY A 232 -22.35 -22.78 -3.25
CA GLY A 232 -21.74 -21.60 -3.88
C GLY A 232 -20.33 -21.87 -4.39
N SER A 233 -19.88 -21.10 -5.34
CA SER A 233 -18.52 -21.05 -5.77
C SER A 233 -17.67 -20.47 -4.61
N GLY A 234 -16.89 -21.28 -3.94
CA GLY A 234 -16.12 -20.96 -2.72
C GLY A 234 -15.19 -19.73 -2.78
N PRO A 235 -14.42 -19.46 -1.72
CA PRO A 235 -13.58 -18.28 -1.61
C PRO A 235 -12.57 -18.20 -2.76
N VAL A 236 -12.35 -16.99 -3.27
CA VAL A 236 -11.46 -16.71 -4.42
C VAL A 236 -10.34 -15.77 -3.98
N ALA A 237 -9.09 -16.18 -4.25
CA ALA A 237 -7.95 -15.27 -4.20
C ALA A 237 -7.62 -14.80 -5.62
N ALA A 238 -7.34 -13.51 -5.79
CA ALA A 238 -6.94 -12.89 -7.03
C ALA A 238 -5.74 -11.96 -6.82
N ARG A 239 -4.97 -11.71 -7.87
CA ARG A 239 -3.95 -10.66 -7.89
C ARG A 239 -4.48 -9.44 -8.61
N ASN A 240 -4.40 -8.29 -7.96
CA ASN A 240 -4.87 -7.01 -8.52
C ASN A 240 -3.82 -6.34 -9.43
N GLY A 241 -2.55 -6.75 -9.29
CA GLY A 241 -1.36 -6.20 -9.95
C GLY A 241 -0.29 -5.83 -8.91
N GLY A 242 0.97 -5.68 -9.35
CA GLY A 242 2.07 -5.42 -8.43
C GLY A 242 2.13 -6.42 -7.28
N ASP A 243 2.13 -5.92 -6.06
CA ASP A 243 2.15 -6.65 -4.79
C ASP A 243 0.77 -6.69 -4.08
N GLU A 244 -0.32 -6.36 -4.83
CA GLU A 244 -1.68 -6.31 -4.31
C GLU A 244 -2.45 -7.60 -4.61
N PHE A 245 -3.12 -8.13 -3.59
CA PHE A 245 -3.98 -9.31 -3.68
C PHE A 245 -5.37 -9.00 -3.13
N ILE A 246 -6.38 -9.71 -3.65
CA ILE A 246 -7.76 -9.59 -3.21
C ILE A 246 -8.28 -10.98 -2.88
N VAL A 247 -8.93 -11.11 -1.72
CA VAL A 247 -9.67 -12.32 -1.36
C VAL A 247 -11.15 -11.98 -1.27
N PHE A 248 -11.95 -12.69 -2.04
CA PHE A 248 -13.40 -12.67 -1.94
C PHE A 248 -13.87 -13.88 -1.14
N LEU A 249 -14.67 -13.62 -0.11
CA LEU A 249 -15.29 -14.63 0.74
C LEU A 249 -16.81 -14.58 0.55
N ASP A 250 -17.41 -15.69 0.21
CA ASP A 250 -18.86 -15.87 0.17
C ASP A 250 -19.34 -16.82 1.29
N ASP A 251 -20.63 -16.94 1.42
CA ASP A 251 -21.30 -17.85 2.36
C ASP A 251 -20.83 -17.65 3.83
N LEU A 252 -20.85 -16.39 4.27
CA LEU A 252 -20.46 -16.00 5.61
C LEU A 252 -21.66 -15.93 6.54
N SER A 253 -21.65 -16.72 7.61
CA SER A 253 -22.74 -16.75 8.57
C SER A 253 -22.66 -15.61 9.58
N GLN A 254 -21.43 -15.22 9.99
CA GLN A 254 -21.19 -14.16 10.99
C GLN A 254 -19.99 -13.28 10.61
N PRO A 255 -19.95 -12.01 11.06
CA PRO A 255 -18.80 -11.13 10.87
C PRO A 255 -17.49 -11.69 11.44
N ASP A 256 -17.57 -12.41 12.57
CA ASP A 256 -16.40 -13.01 13.23
C ASP A 256 -15.71 -14.07 12.36
N ASP A 257 -16.44 -14.74 11.47
CA ASP A 257 -15.86 -15.69 10.51
C ASP A 257 -14.84 -15.01 9.59
N VAL A 258 -15.11 -13.76 9.18
CA VAL A 258 -14.20 -12.97 8.34
C VAL A 258 -12.92 -12.65 9.09
N LEU A 259 -13.05 -12.18 10.35
CA LEU A 259 -11.90 -11.82 11.18
C LEU A 259 -11.04 -13.04 11.50
N ALA A 260 -11.66 -14.21 11.72
CA ALA A 260 -10.94 -15.47 11.91
C ALA A 260 -10.13 -15.87 10.66
N VAL A 261 -10.74 -15.72 9.45
CA VAL A 261 -10.04 -15.97 8.19
C VAL A 261 -8.90 -14.96 8.00
N ALA A 262 -9.14 -13.67 8.22
CA ALA A 262 -8.13 -12.62 8.10
C ALA A 262 -6.92 -12.89 9.00
N ARG A 263 -7.17 -13.22 10.29
CA ARG A 263 -6.10 -13.55 11.24
C ARG A 263 -5.30 -14.79 10.80
N ARG A 264 -5.96 -15.82 10.31
CA ARG A 264 -5.30 -17.03 9.82
C ARG A 264 -4.44 -16.73 8.58
N LEU A 265 -4.94 -15.91 7.66
CA LEU A 265 -4.18 -15.47 6.48
C LEU A 265 -2.95 -14.65 6.89
N LEU A 266 -3.08 -13.69 7.83
CA LEU A 266 -1.94 -12.92 8.34
C LEU A 266 -0.85 -13.85 8.90
N VAL A 267 -1.20 -14.80 9.76
CA VAL A 267 -0.25 -15.78 10.34
C VAL A 267 0.40 -16.65 9.28
N ALA A 268 -0.35 -17.07 8.26
CA ALA A 268 0.18 -17.92 7.19
C ALA A 268 1.14 -17.16 6.26
N LEU A 269 0.85 -15.89 5.99
CA LEU A 269 1.63 -15.05 5.08
C LEU A 269 2.87 -14.45 5.75
N ASP A 270 2.86 -14.28 7.06
CA ASP A 270 4.01 -13.78 7.84
C ASP A 270 5.17 -14.79 7.97
N LYS A 271 4.93 -16.07 7.65
CA LYS A 271 5.98 -17.09 7.66
C LYS A 271 7.07 -16.77 6.63
N PRO A 272 8.36 -17.02 6.95
CA PRO A 272 9.45 -16.79 6.02
C PRO A 272 9.24 -17.47 4.66
N TYR A 273 9.72 -16.82 3.60
CA TYR A 273 9.73 -17.31 2.23
C TYR A 273 11.15 -17.77 1.87
N ALA A 274 11.31 -19.03 1.53
CA ALA A 274 12.59 -19.56 1.05
C ALA A 274 12.74 -19.23 -0.45
N ILE A 275 13.71 -18.40 -0.79
CA ILE A 275 14.04 -18.00 -2.15
C ILE A 275 15.52 -18.31 -2.36
N ASP A 276 15.81 -19.32 -3.17
CA ASP A 276 17.17 -19.84 -3.35
C ASP A 276 17.83 -20.12 -1.98
N ASP A 277 18.97 -19.48 -1.68
CA ASP A 277 19.70 -19.62 -0.42
C ASP A 277 19.27 -18.59 0.65
N HIS A 278 18.24 -17.76 0.39
CA HIS A 278 17.80 -16.70 1.28
C HIS A 278 16.45 -16.99 1.93
N GLN A 279 16.31 -16.55 3.19
CA GLN A 279 15.04 -16.50 3.88
C GLN A 279 14.52 -15.05 3.88
N VAL A 280 13.43 -14.80 3.18
CA VAL A 280 12.82 -13.46 3.04
C VAL A 280 11.58 -13.38 3.92
N HIS A 281 11.49 -12.33 4.73
CA HIS A 281 10.28 -12.00 5.48
C HIS A 281 9.46 -10.94 4.73
N CYS A 282 8.19 -11.22 4.52
CA CYS A 282 7.25 -10.31 3.87
C CYS A 282 5.90 -10.46 4.56
N SER A 283 5.56 -9.53 5.44
CA SER A 283 4.23 -9.43 6.03
C SER A 283 3.23 -8.82 5.06
N VAL A 284 1.96 -8.84 5.42
CA VAL A 284 0.89 -8.21 4.61
C VAL A 284 0.01 -7.32 5.48
N SER A 285 -0.41 -6.19 4.92
CA SER A 285 -1.45 -5.34 5.48
C SER A 285 -2.76 -5.58 4.75
N MET A 286 -3.87 -5.62 5.48
CA MET A 286 -5.17 -6.06 4.97
C MET A 286 -6.29 -5.10 5.32
N GLY A 287 -7.09 -4.69 4.32
CA GLY A 287 -8.35 -3.97 4.52
C GLY A 287 -9.54 -4.88 4.22
N ILE A 288 -10.56 -4.81 5.03
CA ILE A 288 -11.72 -5.70 5.00
C ILE A 288 -12.99 -4.87 4.80
N VAL A 289 -13.78 -5.23 3.79
CA VAL A 289 -15.15 -4.70 3.59
C VAL A 289 -16.13 -5.85 3.74
N MET A 290 -17.07 -5.74 4.65
CA MET A 290 -18.17 -6.69 4.81
C MET A 290 -19.40 -6.25 4.00
N GLN A 291 -20.28 -7.18 3.65
CA GLN A 291 -21.48 -6.89 2.88
C GLN A 291 -22.32 -5.73 3.45
N ALA A 292 -22.42 -5.62 4.77
CA ALA A 292 -23.18 -4.55 5.44
C ALA A 292 -22.60 -3.14 5.17
N GLN A 293 -21.33 -3.06 4.80
CA GLN A 293 -20.56 -1.84 4.53
C GLN A 293 -20.29 -1.65 3.03
N ALA A 294 -20.67 -2.64 2.20
CA ALA A 294 -20.36 -2.65 0.77
C ALA A 294 -20.99 -1.46 0.05
N GLY A 295 -20.18 -0.78 -0.75
CA GLY A 295 -20.61 0.32 -1.61
C GLY A 295 -21.60 -0.08 -2.71
N ALA A 296 -21.96 0.88 -3.54
CA ALA A 296 -22.97 0.69 -4.58
C ALA A 296 -22.55 -0.27 -5.70
N ASP A 297 -21.26 -0.37 -5.99
CA ASP A 297 -20.69 -1.20 -7.05
C ASP A 297 -19.38 -1.87 -6.62
N ALA A 298 -18.84 -2.73 -7.46
CA ALA A 298 -17.63 -3.49 -7.18
C ALA A 298 -16.40 -2.58 -7.04
N ASP A 299 -16.30 -1.50 -7.81
CA ASP A 299 -15.19 -0.57 -7.72
C ASP A 299 -15.23 0.23 -6.43
N ALA A 300 -16.42 0.60 -5.93
CA ALA A 300 -16.57 1.22 -4.62
C ALA A 300 -16.11 0.27 -3.50
N VAL A 301 -16.53 -0.99 -3.54
CA VAL A 301 -16.11 -2.01 -2.55
C VAL A 301 -14.58 -2.19 -2.54
N LEU A 302 -13.95 -2.28 -3.71
CA LEU A 302 -12.50 -2.43 -3.83
C LEU A 302 -11.76 -1.18 -3.35
N ARG A 303 -12.28 0.02 -3.66
CA ARG A 303 -11.73 1.30 -3.18
C ARG A 303 -11.79 1.40 -1.66
N ASP A 304 -12.92 1.01 -1.06
CA ASP A 304 -13.12 1.02 0.39
C ASP A 304 -12.20 0.03 1.10
N ALA A 305 -12.07 -1.18 0.56
CA ALA A 305 -11.15 -2.19 1.07
C ALA A 305 -9.69 -1.73 0.98
N ARG A 306 -9.31 -1.05 -0.11
CA ARG A 306 -7.98 -0.46 -0.26
C ARG A 306 -7.75 0.67 0.75
N THR A 307 -8.76 1.52 1.00
CA THR A 307 -8.68 2.58 2.01
C THR A 307 -8.41 2.00 3.40
N ALA A 308 -9.13 0.94 3.79
CA ALA A 308 -8.90 0.26 5.06
C ALA A 308 -7.52 -0.42 5.12
N MET A 309 -7.02 -0.98 4.02
CA MET A 309 -5.67 -1.57 3.94
C MET A 309 -4.58 -0.52 4.15
N VAL A 310 -4.75 0.69 3.60
CA VAL A 310 -3.83 1.81 3.83
C VAL A 310 -3.80 2.20 5.32
N GLU A 311 -4.95 2.21 6.00
CA GLU A 311 -4.99 2.42 7.45
C GLU A 311 -4.26 1.33 8.23
N ALA A 312 -4.37 0.05 7.81
CA ALA A 312 -3.61 -1.05 8.41
C ALA A 312 -2.09 -0.85 8.27
N LYS A 313 -1.62 -0.42 7.10
CA LYS A 313 -0.21 -0.08 6.87
C LYS A 313 0.29 1.03 7.78
N ARG A 314 -0.53 2.08 7.97
CA ARG A 314 -0.21 3.22 8.85
C ARG A 314 -0.15 2.85 10.32
N ALA A 315 -0.97 1.90 10.74
CA ALA A 315 -0.94 1.37 12.10
C ALA A 315 0.30 0.51 12.43
N GLY A 316 1.26 0.41 11.50
CA GLY A 316 2.51 -0.33 11.67
C GLY A 316 2.64 -1.54 10.74
N GLY A 317 1.66 -1.81 9.89
CA GLY A 317 1.65 -2.97 8.98
C GLY A 317 1.31 -4.29 9.67
N ALA A 318 1.48 -5.40 8.96
CA ALA A 318 1.26 -6.77 9.45
C ALA A 318 -0.09 -6.97 10.18
N SER A 319 -1.12 -6.27 9.76
CA SER A 319 -2.41 -6.19 10.47
C SER A 319 -3.59 -6.13 9.52
N SER A 320 -4.80 -6.23 10.08
CA SER A 320 -6.03 -6.07 9.32
C SER A 320 -6.94 -5.02 9.94
N VAL A 321 -7.59 -4.22 9.09
CA VAL A 321 -8.52 -3.18 9.48
C VAL A 321 -9.84 -3.37 8.73
N VAL A 322 -10.96 -3.31 9.46
CA VAL A 322 -12.29 -3.33 8.87
C VAL A 322 -12.66 -1.92 8.45
N PHE A 323 -13.15 -1.78 7.24
CA PHE A 323 -13.55 -0.49 6.69
C PHE A 323 -14.67 0.17 7.50
N GLU A 324 -14.50 1.44 7.74
CA GLU A 324 -15.51 2.34 8.31
C GLU A 324 -15.69 3.56 7.40
N PRO A 325 -16.91 4.07 7.18
CA PRO A 325 -17.12 5.24 6.31
C PRO A 325 -16.29 6.46 6.70
N ALA A 326 -15.97 6.61 7.99
CA ALA A 326 -15.09 7.68 8.48
C ALA A 326 -13.67 7.62 7.87
N MET A 327 -13.21 6.45 7.41
CA MET A 327 -11.91 6.29 6.77
C MET A 327 -11.84 7.00 5.43
N GLN A 328 -12.91 7.00 4.64
CA GLN A 328 -12.97 7.77 3.39
C GLN A 328 -12.79 9.26 3.64
N ALA A 329 -13.49 9.80 4.64
CA ALA A 329 -13.38 11.21 4.99
C ALA A 329 -11.96 11.56 5.48
N ARG A 330 -11.31 10.64 6.22
CA ARG A 330 -9.91 10.80 6.64
C ARG A 330 -8.96 10.76 5.44
N ALA A 331 -9.16 9.82 4.52
CA ALA A 331 -8.33 9.69 3.32
C ALA A 331 -8.47 10.91 2.39
N ALA A 332 -9.69 11.43 2.20
CA ALA A 332 -9.95 12.64 1.42
C ALA A 332 -9.25 13.86 2.04
N ARG A 333 -9.45 14.11 3.35
CA ARG A 333 -8.77 15.19 4.08
C ARG A 333 -7.25 15.09 3.99
N ARG A 334 -6.72 13.90 3.95
CA ARG A 334 -5.27 13.67 3.86
C ARG A 334 -4.73 13.98 2.47
N GLY A 335 -5.48 13.66 1.41
CA GLY A 335 -5.14 14.09 0.05
C GLY A 335 -5.16 15.61 -0.11
N GLU A 336 -6.13 16.28 0.49
CA GLU A 336 -6.19 17.75 0.55
C GLU A 336 -4.96 18.30 1.29
N LEU A 337 -4.63 17.71 2.45
CA LEU A 337 -3.48 18.12 3.26
C LEU A 337 -2.14 17.97 2.53
N GLU A 338 -1.97 16.95 1.68
CA GLU A 338 -0.77 16.79 0.84
C GLU A 338 -0.61 17.96 -0.12
N VAL A 339 -1.69 18.34 -0.81
CA VAL A 339 -1.71 19.48 -1.75
C VAL A 339 -1.40 20.77 -1.00
N ASP A 340 -2.07 21.00 0.14
CA ASP A 340 -1.89 22.18 0.97
C ASP A 340 -0.43 22.28 1.48
N LEU A 341 0.18 21.17 1.92
CA LEU A 341 1.57 21.14 2.39
C LEU A 341 2.57 21.50 1.29
N ARG A 342 2.39 20.98 0.06
CA ARG A 342 3.25 21.33 -1.08
C ARG A 342 3.15 22.83 -1.39
N GLN A 343 1.94 23.38 -1.33
CA GLN A 343 1.71 24.79 -1.52
C GLN A 343 2.33 25.62 -0.38
N ALA A 344 2.15 25.20 0.87
CA ALA A 344 2.70 25.89 2.04
C ALA A 344 4.24 26.02 1.99
N ILE A 345 4.93 24.97 1.54
CA ILE A 345 6.39 25.03 1.33
C ILE A 345 6.73 26.07 0.24
N ALA A 346 6.02 26.06 -0.88
CA ALA A 346 6.28 26.96 -1.99
C ALA A 346 5.93 28.43 -1.67
N GLN A 347 4.93 28.69 -0.82
CA GLN A 347 4.45 30.03 -0.48
C GLN A 347 4.97 30.53 0.87
N HIS A 348 5.90 29.79 1.54
CA HIS A 348 6.49 30.19 2.82
C HIS A 348 5.46 30.42 3.93
N GLU A 349 4.44 29.54 4.05
CA GLU A 349 3.39 29.63 5.05
C GLU A 349 3.82 29.10 6.44
N PHE A 350 5.02 28.53 6.54
CA PHE A 350 5.59 28.07 7.79
C PHE A 350 6.34 29.20 8.49
N PHE A 351 6.28 29.19 9.83
CA PHE A 351 7.08 30.06 10.68
C PHE A 351 7.52 29.31 11.94
N VAL A 352 8.47 29.87 12.67
CA VAL A 352 9.05 29.25 13.86
C VAL A 352 8.71 30.08 15.09
N VAL A 353 8.25 29.39 16.13
CA VAL A 353 8.10 29.94 17.49
C VAL A 353 9.11 29.27 18.41
N TYR A 354 9.41 29.89 19.53
CA TYR A 354 10.49 29.48 20.40
C TYR A 354 9.97 29.29 21.81
N GLN A 355 10.20 28.11 22.40
CA GLN A 355 9.83 27.85 23.78
C GLN A 355 11.06 27.82 24.67
N PRO A 356 11.09 28.66 25.74
CA PRO A 356 12.23 28.69 26.65
C PRO A 356 12.43 27.37 27.42
N ILE A 357 13.69 26.97 27.57
CA ILE A 357 14.15 25.91 28.46
C ILE A 357 14.84 26.61 29.64
N VAL A 358 14.41 26.37 30.87
CA VAL A 358 14.89 27.04 32.07
C VAL A 358 15.73 26.11 32.93
N ASN A 359 16.66 26.67 33.68
CA ASN A 359 17.40 25.94 34.73
C ASN A 359 16.48 25.76 35.95
N LEU A 360 16.35 24.53 36.44
CA LEU A 360 15.55 24.20 37.64
C LEU A 360 16.35 24.26 38.92
N GLN A 361 17.67 24.06 38.86
CA GLN A 361 18.57 24.16 40.00
C GLN A 361 19.06 25.61 40.12
N PRO A 362 19.10 26.21 41.32
CA PRO A 362 19.75 27.51 41.51
C PRO A 362 21.25 27.37 41.17
N PRO A 363 21.89 28.43 40.64
CA PRO A 363 23.34 28.42 40.53
C PRO A 363 23.91 28.19 41.93
N ASP A 364 24.80 27.18 42.08
CA ASP A 364 25.40 26.82 43.37
C ASP A 364 26.02 28.06 44.03
N ALA A 365 25.36 28.57 45.07
CA ALA A 365 25.83 29.70 45.85
C ALA A 365 26.94 29.33 46.83
N ASP A 366 27.23 28.03 47.05
CA ASP A 366 28.28 27.60 47.97
C ASP A 366 28.90 26.26 47.52
N ALA A 367 29.92 26.33 46.69
CA ALA A 367 30.87 25.23 46.49
C ALA A 367 31.95 25.25 47.59
N THR A 368 31.56 25.20 48.88
CA THR A 368 32.52 25.16 50.02
C THR A 368 32.37 23.92 50.89
N ASP A 369 31.70 22.86 50.48
CA ASP A 369 31.76 21.58 51.20
C ASP A 369 32.40 20.48 50.35
N ALA A 370 33.74 20.42 50.41
CA ALA A 370 34.61 19.45 49.75
C ALA A 370 34.70 18.14 50.53
N THR A 371 33.61 17.33 50.65
CA THR A 371 33.73 16.00 51.29
C THR A 371 32.95 14.87 50.58
N ASN A 372 32.51 15.06 49.34
CA ASN A 372 32.05 13.92 48.52
C ASN A 372 32.46 14.04 47.03
N ALA A 373 33.77 14.23 46.81
CA ALA A 373 34.35 14.27 45.48
C ALA A 373 34.79 12.87 45.05
N ALA A 374 33.84 12.08 44.55
CA ALA A 374 34.18 10.96 43.68
C ALA A 374 33.15 10.91 42.53
N SER A 375 33.61 11.34 41.34
CA SER A 375 32.97 11.27 40.03
C SER A 375 32.02 12.41 39.59
N THR A 376 32.54 13.63 39.51
CA THR A 376 31.98 14.61 38.54
C THR A 376 33.14 15.16 37.73
N ARG A 377 33.26 14.70 36.48
CA ARG A 377 34.04 15.44 35.48
C ARG A 377 33.33 16.79 35.29
N PRO A 378 34.02 17.91 35.41
CA PRO A 378 33.41 19.20 35.18
C PRO A 378 33.05 19.31 33.70
N CYS A 379 31.73 19.47 33.37
CA CYS A 379 31.33 20.04 32.11
C CYS A 379 31.91 21.46 32.05
N ALA A 380 33.00 21.63 31.30
CA ALA A 380 33.67 22.91 31.15
C ALA A 380 32.66 23.91 30.53
N GLY A 381 32.23 24.91 31.34
CA GLY A 381 31.45 26.03 30.82
C GLY A 381 30.19 26.43 31.59
N VAL A 382 30.00 26.06 32.86
CA VAL A 382 28.87 26.59 33.64
C VAL A 382 29.27 27.94 34.23
N CYS A 383 28.98 29.02 33.50
CA CYS A 383 28.96 30.37 34.06
C CYS A 383 27.57 30.64 34.67
N SER A 384 27.53 31.30 35.81
CA SER A 384 26.32 31.76 36.51
C SER A 384 25.52 32.72 35.61
N ASP A 385 24.34 32.28 35.13
CA ASP A 385 23.46 33.12 34.28
C ASP A 385 22.45 33.89 35.11
N ALA A 386 22.42 35.18 34.90
CA ALA A 386 21.45 36.08 35.50
C ALA A 386 20.00 35.87 34.97
N THR A 387 19.82 35.15 33.83
CA THR A 387 18.53 35.04 33.18
C THR A 387 17.77 33.74 33.48
N GLY A 388 18.37 32.74 34.10
CA GLY A 388 17.71 31.44 34.33
C GLY A 388 17.39 30.62 33.08
N CYS A 389 17.55 31.17 31.88
CA CYS A 389 17.28 30.54 30.61
C CYS A 389 18.47 29.72 30.12
N ALA A 390 18.26 28.40 29.96
CA ALA A 390 19.29 27.48 29.48
C ALA A 390 19.37 27.43 27.95
N GLY A 391 18.27 27.65 27.27
CA GLY A 391 18.14 27.59 25.82
C GLY A 391 16.69 27.79 25.34
N VAL A 392 16.48 27.58 24.07
CA VAL A 392 15.13 27.63 23.46
C VAL A 392 14.93 26.45 22.52
N GLU A 393 13.73 25.91 22.50
CA GLU A 393 13.31 24.94 21.48
C GLU A 393 12.57 25.65 20.35
N ALA A 394 13.00 25.38 19.11
CA ALA A 394 12.40 25.92 17.89
C ALA A 394 11.27 25.00 17.40
N LEU A 395 10.08 25.52 17.37
CA LEU A 395 8.88 24.78 17.07
C LEU A 395 8.20 25.34 15.81
N VAL A 396 8.06 24.51 14.78
CA VAL A 396 7.38 24.90 13.53
C VAL A 396 5.89 25.17 13.77
N ARG A 397 5.35 26.16 13.07
CA ARG A 397 3.92 26.48 12.99
C ARG A 397 3.55 26.70 11.53
N TRP A 398 2.32 26.34 11.18
CA TRP A 398 1.79 26.54 9.84
C TRP A 398 0.62 27.52 9.88
N GLN A 399 0.78 28.66 9.22
CA GLN A 399 -0.27 29.65 9.02
C GLN A 399 -0.95 29.41 7.69
N HIS A 400 -1.98 28.55 7.71
CA HIS A 400 -2.75 28.25 6.51
C HIS A 400 -3.68 29.41 6.14
N PRO A 401 -3.76 29.85 4.87
CA PRO A 401 -4.52 31.05 4.47
C PRO A 401 -6.03 30.95 4.76
N VAL A 402 -6.61 29.75 4.74
CA VAL A 402 -8.03 29.51 4.97
C VAL A 402 -8.31 28.93 6.36
N ARG A 403 -7.47 27.98 6.84
CA ARG A 403 -7.69 27.24 8.09
C ARG A 403 -7.10 27.94 9.32
N GLY A 404 -6.34 29.03 9.13
CA GLY A 404 -5.63 29.69 10.21
C GLY A 404 -4.43 28.89 10.70
N LEU A 405 -4.18 28.92 12.00
CA LEU A 405 -3.05 28.20 12.61
C LEU A 405 -3.32 26.70 12.67
N VAL A 406 -2.56 25.90 11.91
CA VAL A 406 -2.65 24.43 11.87
C VAL A 406 -1.66 23.84 12.86
N SER A 407 -2.10 22.87 13.66
CA SER A 407 -1.28 22.19 14.67
C SER A 407 -0.19 21.30 14.05
N PRO A 408 1.05 21.29 14.58
CA PRO A 408 2.08 20.36 14.16
C PRO A 408 1.64 18.88 14.21
N LEU A 409 0.86 18.47 15.19
CA LEU A 409 0.30 17.13 15.31
C LEU A 409 -0.58 16.73 14.12
N GLU A 410 -1.15 17.70 13.40
CA GLU A 410 -2.00 17.45 12.24
C GLU A 410 -1.17 17.26 10.97
N PHE A 411 -0.06 17.99 10.79
CA PHE A 411 0.66 18.00 9.53
C PHE A 411 2.03 17.31 9.52
N ILE A 412 2.72 17.16 10.66
CA ILE A 412 4.06 16.55 10.70
C ILE A 412 4.02 15.10 10.20
N GLY A 413 3.10 14.26 10.73
CA GLY A 413 2.98 12.87 10.29
C GLY A 413 2.61 12.74 8.81
N ALA A 414 1.82 13.65 8.28
CA ALA A 414 1.51 13.71 6.85
C ALA A 414 2.73 14.15 6.02
N ALA A 415 3.49 15.15 6.50
CA ALA A 415 4.71 15.60 5.85
C ALA A 415 5.78 14.49 5.78
N GLU A 416 5.89 13.66 6.81
CA GLU A 416 6.77 12.48 6.80
C GLU A 416 6.30 11.43 5.77
N GLU A 417 5.01 11.11 5.77
CA GLU A 417 4.42 10.14 4.83
C GLU A 417 4.60 10.56 3.37
N PHE A 418 4.45 11.85 3.08
CA PHE A 418 4.58 12.38 1.72
C PHE A 418 6.01 12.78 1.33
N GLY A 419 7.00 12.55 2.22
CA GLY A 419 8.39 12.89 1.96
C GLY A 419 8.68 14.40 1.94
N LEU A 420 7.80 15.21 2.53
CA LEU A 420 7.91 16.68 2.56
C LEU A 420 8.60 17.21 3.82
N ILE A 421 8.81 16.35 4.82
CA ILE A 421 9.38 16.74 6.11
C ILE A 421 10.81 17.26 5.97
N GLY A 422 11.57 16.81 4.96
CA GLY A 422 12.92 17.29 4.69
C GLY A 422 12.96 18.79 4.44
N ALA A 423 12.13 19.27 3.52
CA ALA A 423 12.07 20.69 3.18
C ALA A 423 11.58 21.57 4.36
N ILE A 424 10.62 21.06 5.14
CA ILE A 424 10.15 21.75 6.35
C ILE A 424 11.26 21.82 7.40
N GLY A 425 12.00 20.73 7.61
CA GLY A 425 13.08 20.69 8.60
C GLY A 425 14.27 21.56 8.20
N GLU A 426 14.63 21.61 6.92
CA GLU A 426 15.65 22.54 6.41
C GLU A 426 15.26 24.00 6.67
N PHE A 427 13.99 24.35 6.41
CA PHE A 427 13.47 25.68 6.71
C PHE A 427 13.56 26.00 8.22
N VAL A 428 13.11 25.07 9.08
CA VAL A 428 13.14 25.27 10.54
C VAL A 428 14.56 25.45 11.04
N LEU A 429 15.49 24.58 10.62
CA LEU A 429 16.88 24.61 11.06
C LEU A 429 17.57 25.91 10.63
N ALA A 430 17.42 26.30 9.36
CA ALA A 430 17.99 27.55 8.85
C ALA A 430 17.43 28.77 9.58
N THR A 431 16.10 28.84 9.77
CA THR A 431 15.44 29.94 10.45
C THR A 431 15.84 30.01 11.93
N ALA A 432 15.89 28.86 12.62
CA ALA A 432 16.27 28.81 14.02
C ALA A 432 17.73 29.24 14.26
N CYS A 433 18.68 28.80 13.42
CA CYS A 433 20.07 29.20 13.52
C CYS A 433 20.28 30.69 13.20
N GLN A 434 19.62 31.21 12.18
CA GLN A 434 19.69 32.64 11.83
C GLN A 434 19.14 33.52 12.96
N GLN A 435 17.99 33.15 13.51
CA GLN A 435 17.35 33.87 14.61
C GLN A 435 18.20 33.80 15.90
N PHE A 436 18.76 32.65 16.20
CA PHE A 436 19.65 32.49 17.33
C PHE A 436 20.88 33.39 17.21
N ALA A 437 21.53 33.39 16.06
CA ALA A 437 22.68 34.27 15.81
C ALA A 437 22.31 35.78 15.89
N GLN A 438 21.08 36.14 15.53
CA GLN A 438 20.58 37.50 15.73
C GLN A 438 20.50 37.85 17.21
N TRP A 439 19.91 36.99 18.05
CA TRP A 439 19.83 37.20 19.49
C TRP A 439 21.23 37.28 20.15
N GLN A 440 22.17 36.44 19.70
CA GLN A 440 23.56 36.53 20.21
C GLN A 440 24.18 37.92 19.95
N ARG A 441 23.91 38.53 18.80
CA ARG A 441 24.39 39.87 18.47
C ARG A 441 23.67 40.96 19.24
N GLU A 442 22.35 40.84 19.41
CA GLU A 442 21.51 41.87 20.04
C GLU A 442 21.55 41.86 21.54
N LEU A 443 21.56 40.69 22.15
CA LEU A 443 21.43 40.50 23.60
C LEU A 443 22.76 40.15 24.30
N GLY A 444 23.81 39.79 23.53
CA GLY A 444 25.11 39.41 24.06
C GLY A 444 25.01 38.29 25.12
N ALA A 445 25.49 38.57 26.32
CA ALA A 445 25.46 37.62 27.46
C ALA A 445 24.04 37.27 27.94
N GLY A 446 23.02 38.05 27.60
CA GLY A 446 21.63 37.78 27.92
C GLY A 446 20.91 36.89 26.91
N ALA A 447 21.55 36.50 25.81
CA ALA A 447 20.96 35.63 24.79
C ALA A 447 20.86 34.17 25.30
N PRO A 448 19.92 33.37 24.75
CA PRO A 448 19.88 31.92 24.98
C PRO A 448 21.25 31.27 24.65
N ARG A 449 21.64 30.23 25.36
CA ARG A 449 22.93 29.56 25.10
C ARG A 449 22.92 28.50 24.05
N LEU A 450 21.75 27.91 23.79
CA LEU A 450 21.53 26.91 22.75
C LEU A 450 20.16 27.06 22.12
N VAL A 451 20.04 26.61 20.89
CA VAL A 451 18.76 26.38 20.22
C VAL A 451 18.60 24.90 19.92
N ALA A 452 17.47 24.34 20.34
CA ALA A 452 17.10 22.96 20.07
C ALA A 452 16.15 22.90 18.86
N VAL A 453 16.36 21.91 17.98
CA VAL A 453 15.57 21.70 16.77
C VAL A 453 15.22 20.22 16.64
N ASN A 454 13.94 19.92 16.46
CA ASN A 454 13.44 18.58 16.24
C ASN A 454 13.88 18.03 14.88
N LEU A 455 14.32 16.77 14.85
CA LEU A 455 14.78 16.09 13.66
C LEU A 455 14.03 14.76 13.49
N SER A 456 13.30 14.61 12.38
CA SER A 456 12.54 13.40 12.10
C SER A 456 13.44 12.25 11.61
N ARG A 457 12.90 11.02 11.71
CA ARG A 457 13.57 9.83 11.17
C ARG A 457 13.85 9.93 9.67
N ALA A 458 12.89 10.44 8.92
CA ALA A 458 13.02 10.57 7.48
C ALA A 458 14.17 11.51 7.09
N GLN A 459 14.41 12.55 7.89
CA GLN A 459 15.52 13.48 7.67
C GLN A 459 16.88 12.87 8.03
N LEU A 460 16.98 12.12 9.13
CA LEU A 460 18.21 11.42 9.49
C LEU A 460 18.68 10.40 8.44
N GLY A 461 17.77 9.87 7.62
CA GLY A 461 18.11 8.97 6.51
C GLY A 461 18.46 9.69 5.20
N GLN A 462 18.32 11.03 5.13
CA GLN A 462 18.53 11.77 3.87
C GLN A 462 20.02 12.03 3.60
N PRO A 463 20.50 11.72 2.39
CA PRO A 463 21.84 12.16 1.96
C PRO A 463 21.96 13.69 2.01
N GLY A 464 23.09 14.21 2.50
CA GLY A 464 23.38 15.65 2.51
C GLY A 464 22.98 16.40 3.78
N LEU A 465 22.24 15.77 4.74
CA LEU A 465 21.86 16.43 5.99
C LEU A 465 23.06 17.01 6.74
N VAL A 466 24.14 16.26 6.88
CA VAL A 466 25.36 16.71 7.61
C VAL A 466 25.98 17.93 6.96
N GLU A 467 26.03 17.95 5.64
CA GLU A 467 26.55 19.09 4.90
C GLU A 467 25.63 20.31 5.03
N PHE A 468 24.31 20.09 4.98
CA PHE A 468 23.33 21.15 5.19
C PHE A 468 23.48 21.78 6.59
N VAL A 469 23.58 20.96 7.65
CA VAL A 469 23.81 21.44 9.03
C VAL A 469 25.11 22.23 9.13
N ARG A 470 26.20 21.70 8.58
CA ARG A 470 27.52 22.38 8.57
C ARG A 470 27.44 23.75 7.89
N ASN A 471 26.83 23.81 6.73
CA ASN A 471 26.69 25.06 5.96
C ASN A 471 25.79 26.07 6.69
N THR A 472 24.71 25.60 7.33
CA THR A 472 23.80 26.43 8.13
C THR A 472 24.52 27.04 9.35
N LEU A 473 25.26 26.23 10.10
CA LEU A 473 26.07 26.72 11.25
C LEU A 473 27.09 27.74 10.79
N HIS A 474 27.80 27.46 9.71
CA HIS A 474 28.81 28.38 9.16
C HIS A 474 28.17 29.71 8.71
N ALA A 475 27.05 29.67 7.97
CA ALA A 475 26.33 30.85 7.51
C ALA A 475 25.79 31.71 8.66
N ALA A 476 25.36 31.08 9.75
CA ALA A 476 24.89 31.77 10.95
C ALA A 476 26.05 32.26 11.87
N GLY A 477 27.29 31.82 11.64
CA GLY A 477 28.42 32.10 12.53
C GLY A 477 28.31 31.41 13.88
N MET A 478 27.62 30.28 13.94
CA MET A 478 27.38 29.50 15.16
C MET A 478 28.40 28.38 15.31
N THR A 479 28.72 28.04 16.56
CA THR A 479 29.45 26.81 16.88
C THR A 479 28.50 25.65 17.04
N GLY A 480 28.98 24.42 16.80
CA GLY A 480 28.13 23.22 16.98
C GLY A 480 27.51 23.11 18.40
N ALA A 481 28.27 23.53 19.44
CA ALA A 481 27.77 23.48 20.82
C ALA A 481 26.53 24.35 21.11
N GLN A 482 26.20 25.27 20.21
CA GLN A 482 25.02 26.14 20.31
C GLN A 482 23.78 25.55 19.65
N LEU A 483 23.92 24.41 18.94
CA LEU A 483 22.81 23.68 18.31
C LEU A 483 22.63 22.33 19.00
N GLN A 484 21.38 22.04 19.40
CA GLN A 484 20.95 20.73 19.85
C GLN A 484 19.95 20.15 18.85
N LEU A 485 20.16 18.92 18.42
CA LEU A 485 19.20 18.19 17.60
C LEU A 485 18.41 17.23 18.49
N GLU A 486 17.09 17.28 18.40
CA GLU A 486 16.20 16.44 19.17
C GLU A 486 15.69 15.28 18.29
N VAL A 487 15.84 14.05 18.80
CA VAL A 487 15.45 12.83 18.09
C VAL A 487 14.59 11.97 19.01
N THR A 488 13.55 11.34 18.48
CA THR A 488 12.68 10.46 19.26
C THR A 488 13.31 9.10 19.54
N GLU A 489 12.82 8.41 20.56
CA GLU A 489 13.27 7.10 21.01
C GLU A 489 13.27 6.04 19.89
N SER A 490 12.26 6.05 19.01
CA SER A 490 12.13 5.10 17.91
C SER A 490 13.25 5.20 16.85
N LEU A 491 13.96 6.32 16.82
CA LEU A 491 15.08 6.59 15.90
C LEU A 491 16.39 5.92 16.35
N ALA A 492 16.44 5.58 17.59
CA ALA A 492 17.64 5.15 18.26
C ALA A 492 18.11 3.74 17.87
N ALA A 493 17.23 2.91 17.29
CA ALA A 493 17.41 1.48 17.53
C ALA A 493 18.12 0.65 16.46
N GLN A 494 18.10 0.90 15.15
CA GLN A 494 18.48 -0.22 14.27
C GLN A 494 19.09 0.04 12.89
N ASP A 495 19.19 1.25 12.39
CA ASP A 495 19.74 1.48 11.05
C ASP A 495 21.21 1.94 11.14
N GLU A 496 22.14 1.15 10.58
CA GLU A 496 23.58 1.44 10.60
C GLU A 496 23.92 2.73 9.85
N ALA A 497 23.20 3.04 8.77
CA ALA A 497 23.37 4.28 8.01
C ALA A 497 22.96 5.50 8.84
N VAL A 498 21.84 5.44 9.56
CA VAL A 498 21.37 6.48 10.48
C VAL A 498 22.36 6.68 11.63
N GLN A 499 22.93 5.59 12.15
CA GLN A 499 23.95 5.64 13.19
C GLN A 499 25.26 6.30 12.71
N ALA A 500 25.67 6.00 11.47
CA ALA A 500 26.85 6.61 10.86
C ALA A 500 26.66 8.12 10.67
N GLN A 501 25.53 8.54 10.12
CA GLN A 501 25.21 9.94 9.89
C GLN A 501 25.11 10.74 11.20
N ARG A 502 24.53 10.16 12.25
CA ARG A 502 24.50 10.78 13.57
C ARG A 502 25.91 10.96 14.16
N ARG A 503 26.79 9.95 14.03
CA ARG A 503 28.20 10.08 14.45
C ARG A 503 28.88 11.22 13.71
N GLU A 504 28.62 11.37 12.42
CA GLU A 504 29.16 12.46 11.61
C GLU A 504 28.63 13.82 12.07
N LEU A 505 27.32 13.95 12.35
CA LEU A 505 26.74 15.17 12.95
C LEU A 505 27.45 15.54 14.26
N LYS A 506 27.74 14.58 15.14
CA LYS A 506 28.47 14.84 16.38
C LYS A 506 29.89 15.36 16.16
N THR A 507 30.53 15.04 15.02
CA THR A 507 31.87 15.61 14.70
C THR A 507 31.83 17.12 14.48
N LEU A 508 30.64 17.69 14.18
CA LEU A 508 30.44 19.14 14.09
C LEU A 508 30.39 19.82 15.46
N GLY A 509 30.45 19.06 16.57
CA GLY A 509 30.43 19.55 17.95
C GLY A 509 29.03 19.87 18.47
N LEU A 510 27.97 19.52 17.77
CA LEU A 510 26.59 19.70 18.25
C LEU A 510 26.19 18.67 19.33
N THR A 511 25.14 19.01 20.07
CA THR A 511 24.57 18.12 21.08
C THR A 511 23.31 17.42 20.50
N VAL A 512 23.04 16.21 21.00
CA VAL A 512 21.84 15.43 20.63
C VAL A 512 21.00 15.19 21.88
N ALA A 513 19.71 15.48 21.81
CA ALA A 513 18.75 15.15 22.85
C ALA A 513 17.86 13.98 22.39
N LEU A 514 17.56 13.09 23.33
CA LEU A 514 16.54 12.06 23.15
C LEU A 514 15.22 12.56 23.67
N ASP A 515 14.25 12.66 22.79
CA ASP A 515 12.90 13.16 23.06
C ASP A 515 11.89 12.05 23.35
N ASP A 516 10.79 12.37 24.03
CA ASP A 516 9.68 11.47 24.39
C ASP A 516 10.12 10.20 25.16
N PHE A 517 11.18 10.27 25.96
CA PHE A 517 11.71 9.10 26.65
C PHE A 517 10.74 8.49 27.65
N GLY A 518 10.54 7.16 27.52
CA GLY A 518 9.68 6.35 28.38
C GLY A 518 8.32 6.01 27.80
N THR A 519 7.97 6.53 26.62
CA THR A 519 6.73 6.17 25.91
C THR A 519 6.87 4.91 25.05
N GLY A 520 8.11 4.42 24.82
CA GLY A 520 8.46 3.27 23.96
C GLY A 520 9.20 2.15 24.72
N TYR A 521 9.76 1.21 23.94
CA TYR A 521 10.50 0.04 24.44
C TYR A 521 12.03 0.26 24.42
N SER A 522 12.55 1.29 25.07
CA SER A 522 14.01 1.44 25.15
C SER A 522 14.64 0.51 26.17
N SER A 523 15.67 -0.21 25.74
CA SER A 523 16.57 -0.89 26.66
C SER A 523 17.68 0.06 27.11
N LEU A 524 18.17 -0.09 28.35
CA LEU A 524 19.33 0.66 28.88
C LEU A 524 20.58 0.51 27.99
N SER A 525 20.74 -0.66 27.35
CA SER A 525 21.81 -0.92 26.39
C SER A 525 21.71 -0.06 25.14
N SER A 526 20.49 0.21 24.68
CA SER A 526 20.24 1.09 23.53
C SER A 526 20.64 2.53 23.84
N LEU A 527 20.29 3.05 25.04
CA LEU A 527 20.66 4.39 25.47
C LEU A 527 22.18 4.60 25.48
N GLN A 528 22.94 3.63 25.98
CA GLN A 528 24.39 3.71 26.01
C GLN A 528 25.00 3.75 24.60
N ALA A 529 24.44 2.98 23.67
CA ALA A 529 24.87 2.94 22.28
C ALA A 529 24.54 4.24 21.52
N LEU A 530 23.54 4.99 21.99
CA LEU A 530 23.03 6.19 21.30
C LEU A 530 23.93 7.41 21.44
N ALA A 531 24.83 7.47 22.46
CA ALA A 531 25.73 8.58 22.73
C ALA A 531 24.99 9.96 22.64
N VAL A 532 23.81 10.07 23.26
CA VAL A 532 23.05 11.31 23.41
C VAL A 532 23.57 12.12 24.60
N ASP A 533 23.40 13.43 24.55
CA ASP A 533 23.93 14.36 25.58
C ASP A 533 22.84 14.80 26.56
N THR A 534 21.58 14.74 26.13
CA THR A 534 20.43 15.20 26.90
C THR A 534 19.30 14.19 26.79
N LEU A 535 18.56 13.98 27.87
CA LEU A 535 17.40 13.13 27.95
C LEU A 535 16.21 14.00 28.37
N LYS A 536 15.16 14.06 27.53
CA LYS A 536 13.92 14.80 27.78
C LYS A 536 12.91 13.83 28.38
N ILE A 537 12.35 14.19 29.53
CA ILE A 537 11.34 13.40 30.27
C ILE A 537 9.98 13.84 29.76
N ASP A 538 9.26 12.94 29.12
CA ASP A 538 7.99 13.25 28.45
C ASP A 538 6.92 13.83 29.39
N ARG A 539 6.09 14.71 28.84
CA ARG A 539 4.97 15.34 29.52
C ARG A 539 4.04 14.34 30.22
N SER A 540 3.82 13.14 29.67
CA SER A 540 2.93 12.15 30.26
C SER A 540 3.35 11.73 31.68
N PHE A 541 4.65 11.70 31.95
CA PHE A 541 5.18 11.45 33.29
C PHE A 541 5.14 12.70 34.17
N VAL A 542 5.54 13.85 33.62
CA VAL A 542 5.63 15.11 34.37
C VAL A 542 4.24 15.62 34.81
N SER A 543 3.22 15.46 33.95
CA SER A 543 1.85 15.89 34.26
C SER A 543 1.23 15.20 35.49
N GLN A 544 1.73 14.03 35.86
CA GLN A 544 1.28 13.24 37.02
C GLN A 544 2.31 13.21 38.16
N ALA A 545 3.38 13.98 38.04
CA ALA A 545 4.50 13.92 38.95
C ALA A 545 4.13 14.25 40.42
N ASP A 546 3.19 15.17 40.62
CA ASP A 546 2.74 15.61 41.96
C ASP A 546 1.57 14.76 42.52
N LEU A 547 0.92 13.94 41.67
CA LEU A 547 -0.27 13.19 42.04
C LEU A 547 -0.01 11.69 42.21
N SER A 548 0.97 11.12 41.52
CA SER A 548 1.17 9.67 41.42
C SER A 548 2.55 9.23 41.92
N PRO A 549 2.63 8.44 43.02
CA PRO A 549 3.88 7.85 43.45
C PRO A 549 4.60 7.00 42.39
N HIS A 550 3.82 6.38 41.50
CA HIS A 550 4.39 5.58 40.41
C HIS A 550 5.17 6.45 39.42
N HIS A 551 4.61 7.57 38.98
CA HIS A 551 5.29 8.51 38.08
C HIS A 551 6.52 9.14 38.75
N HIS A 552 6.44 9.39 40.06
CA HIS A 552 7.57 9.86 40.85
C HIS A 552 8.78 8.89 40.74
N VAL A 553 8.52 7.59 40.93
CA VAL A 553 9.56 6.55 40.82
C VAL A 553 10.12 6.46 39.40
N LEU A 554 9.25 6.57 38.38
CA LEU A 554 9.69 6.54 36.98
C LEU A 554 10.60 7.74 36.65
N ILE A 555 10.20 8.95 37.03
CA ILE A 555 11.00 10.16 36.80
C ILE A 555 12.35 10.02 37.54
N GLN A 556 12.34 9.56 38.78
CA GLN A 556 13.57 9.37 39.57
C GLN A 556 14.51 8.34 38.93
N ALA A 557 13.97 7.20 38.49
CA ALA A 557 14.74 6.18 37.79
C ALA A 557 15.35 6.73 36.47
N THR A 558 14.58 7.48 35.71
CA THR A 558 15.04 8.13 34.46
C THR A 558 16.20 9.09 34.73
N ILE A 559 16.10 9.95 35.77
CA ILE A 559 17.15 10.89 36.15
C ILE A 559 18.41 10.15 36.60
N LEU A 560 18.29 9.09 37.42
CA LEU A 560 19.40 8.27 37.86
C LEU A 560 20.14 7.61 36.68
N VAL A 561 19.38 7.08 35.71
CA VAL A 561 19.97 6.50 34.49
C VAL A 561 20.71 7.58 33.68
N ALA A 562 20.09 8.73 33.45
CA ALA A 562 20.72 9.83 32.72
C ALA A 562 22.01 10.28 33.38
N ASN A 563 21.99 10.49 34.70
CA ASN A 563 23.18 10.87 35.49
C ASN A 563 24.28 9.80 35.41
N SER A 564 23.93 8.51 35.48
CA SER A 564 24.92 7.42 35.38
C SER A 564 25.63 7.37 34.04
N LEU A 565 24.95 7.85 32.96
CA LEU A 565 25.47 7.93 31.60
C LEU A 565 26.07 9.30 31.27
N GLY A 566 26.10 10.24 32.21
CA GLY A 566 26.63 11.59 32.00
C GLY A 566 25.76 12.49 31.14
N MET A 567 24.46 12.22 31.05
CA MET A 567 23.49 12.98 30.26
C MET A 567 22.84 14.07 31.13
N ALA A 568 22.55 15.21 30.53
CA ALA A 568 21.68 16.22 31.13
C ALA A 568 20.22 15.79 31.07
N THR A 569 19.37 16.30 31.98
CA THR A 569 17.93 16.02 31.98
C THR A 569 17.11 17.29 31.80
N VAL A 570 16.02 17.17 30.99
CA VAL A 570 15.02 18.21 30.80
C VAL A 570 13.64 17.61 31.08
N ALA A 571 12.86 18.20 31.98
CA ALA A 571 11.48 17.80 32.23
C ALA A 571 10.53 18.64 31.36
N GLU A 572 9.66 17.97 30.60
CA GLU A 572 8.76 18.60 29.66
C GLU A 572 7.33 18.75 30.19
N GLY A 573 6.61 19.72 29.65
CA GLY A 573 5.20 19.91 29.96
C GLY A 573 4.91 20.28 31.41
N ILE A 574 5.81 21.01 32.07
CA ILE A 574 5.61 21.53 33.42
C ILE A 574 4.54 22.63 33.36
N GLU A 575 3.40 22.41 34.01
CA GLU A 575 2.27 23.36 34.01
C GLU A 575 2.02 23.98 35.37
N THR A 576 2.49 23.36 36.47
CA THR A 576 2.25 23.83 37.84
C THR A 576 3.55 23.92 38.65
N GLU A 577 3.55 24.82 39.67
CA GLU A 577 4.66 24.92 40.64
C GLU A 577 4.88 23.62 41.43
N ALA A 578 3.82 22.85 41.69
CA ALA A 578 3.91 21.56 42.35
C ALA A 578 4.73 20.56 41.51
N GLN A 579 4.45 20.46 40.22
CA GLN A 579 5.24 19.63 39.29
C GLN A 579 6.70 20.11 39.23
N ALA A 580 6.94 21.43 39.09
CA ALA A 580 8.28 22.00 39.08
C ALA A 580 9.05 21.66 40.36
N ALA A 581 8.40 21.77 41.52
CA ALA A 581 9.00 21.43 42.81
C ALA A 581 9.38 19.95 42.94
N VAL A 582 8.54 19.05 42.39
CA VAL A 582 8.82 17.61 42.40
C VAL A 582 10.00 17.28 41.48
N VAL A 583 10.00 17.68 40.21
CA VAL A 583 11.10 17.36 39.29
C VAL A 583 12.43 17.97 39.71
N ARG A 584 12.39 19.18 40.31
CA ARG A 584 13.58 19.84 40.91
C ARG A 584 14.14 19.00 42.08
N ARG A 585 13.28 18.57 43.01
CA ARG A 585 13.67 17.75 44.16
C ARG A 585 14.23 16.40 43.73
N LEU A 586 13.76 15.82 42.63
CA LEU A 586 14.27 14.59 42.06
C LEU A 586 15.63 14.76 41.36
N GLY A 587 16.12 15.98 41.20
CA GLY A 587 17.42 16.27 40.62
C GLY A 587 17.41 16.55 39.12
N CYS A 588 16.25 16.84 38.53
CA CYS A 588 16.21 17.29 37.15
C CYS A 588 16.88 18.65 36.98
N LEU A 589 17.73 18.77 35.94
CA LEU A 589 18.57 19.96 35.77
C LEU A 589 17.81 21.10 35.09
N LYS A 590 16.98 20.79 34.11
CA LYS A 590 16.29 21.79 33.28
C LYS A 590 14.81 21.44 33.16
N GLY A 591 13.99 22.43 32.83
CA GLY A 591 12.57 22.25 32.64
C GLY A 591 12.01 23.12 31.51
N GLN A 592 10.93 22.66 30.94
CA GLN A 592 10.18 23.34 29.88
C GLN A 592 8.70 23.11 30.11
N GLY A 593 7.86 24.13 29.88
CA GLY A 593 6.42 24.00 30.02
C GLY A 593 5.70 25.33 30.16
N TYR A 594 4.38 25.26 30.17
CA TYR A 594 3.51 26.45 30.21
C TYR A 594 3.57 27.20 31.53
N LEU A 595 4.10 26.59 32.57
CA LEU A 595 4.41 27.29 33.82
C LEU A 595 5.38 28.44 33.59
N PHE A 596 6.41 28.23 32.77
CA PHE A 596 7.46 29.20 32.50
C PHE A 596 7.10 30.11 31.34
N SER A 597 6.74 29.51 30.20
CA SER A 597 6.29 30.22 29.02
C SER A 597 5.58 29.31 28.04
N ARG A 598 4.57 29.84 27.34
CA ARG A 598 4.12 29.25 26.09
C ARG A 598 5.15 29.53 25.00
N PRO A 599 5.14 28.79 23.86
CA PRO A 599 5.97 29.16 22.72
C PRO A 599 5.75 30.60 22.30
N LEU A 600 6.85 31.35 22.14
CA LEU A 600 6.87 32.79 21.85
C LEU A 600 7.25 33.05 20.39
N LEU A 601 6.81 34.15 19.81
CA LEU A 601 7.39 34.66 18.58
C LEU A 601 8.82 35.13 18.84
N ALA A 602 9.65 35.11 17.80
CA ALA A 602 11.06 35.54 17.89
C ALA A 602 11.22 36.96 18.49
N ALA A 603 10.28 37.87 18.18
CA ALA A 603 10.26 39.25 18.67
C ALA A 603 9.92 39.38 20.16
N ASP A 604 9.20 38.39 20.73
CA ASP A 604 8.72 38.46 22.11
C ASP A 604 9.74 37.89 23.10
N LEU A 605 10.66 37.02 22.64
CA LEU A 605 11.64 36.35 23.48
C LEU A 605 12.57 37.32 24.24
N PRO A 606 13.11 38.40 23.63
CA PRO A 606 13.95 39.36 24.37
C PRO A 606 13.24 40.00 25.55
N GLY A 607 11.94 40.34 25.42
CA GLY A 607 11.14 40.87 26.50
C GLY A 607 10.94 39.90 27.66
N TRP A 608 10.69 38.63 27.30
CA TRP A 608 10.60 37.53 28.28
C TRP A 608 11.91 37.32 29.03
N LEU A 609 13.05 37.28 28.34
CA LEU A 609 14.40 37.15 28.95
C LEU A 609 14.70 38.29 29.91
N ALA A 610 14.38 39.52 29.52
CA ALA A 610 14.57 40.70 30.39
C ALA A 610 13.72 40.64 31.68
N ALA A 611 12.52 40.11 31.59
CA ALA A 611 11.65 39.94 32.75
C ALA A 611 12.15 38.88 33.75
N GLN A 612 12.83 37.81 33.25
CA GLN A 612 13.42 36.80 34.10
C GLN A 612 14.71 37.26 34.82
N GLY A 613 15.45 38.20 34.22
CA GLY A 613 16.67 38.77 34.80
C GLY A 613 16.42 39.90 35.81
N ALA A 614 15.20 40.38 35.98
CA ALA A 614 14.90 41.42 36.96
C ALA A 614 14.86 40.78 38.35
N PRO A 615 15.59 41.35 39.36
CA PRO A 615 15.53 40.86 40.74
C PRO A 615 14.07 40.98 41.23
N ALA A 616 13.56 39.89 41.85
CA ALA A 616 12.23 39.88 42.45
C ALA A 616 12.10 41.07 43.41
N GLN A 617 11.19 41.99 43.14
CA GLN A 617 10.89 43.03 44.09
C GLN A 617 10.34 42.37 45.36
N PRO A 618 10.92 42.60 46.54
CA PRO A 618 10.38 42.06 47.77
C PRO A 618 8.98 42.64 47.98
N ALA A 619 7.99 41.75 48.20
CA ALA A 619 6.60 42.09 48.53
C ALA A 619 6.48 42.74 49.89
#